data_e8239d16754c59f3d1d9d66790f87a9c
#
_entry.id   e8239d16754c59f3d1d9d66790f87a9c
#
_cell.length_a   1.000
_cell.length_b   1.000
_cell.length_c   1.000
_cell.angle_alpha   90.00
_cell.angle_beta   90.00
_cell.angle_gamma   90.00
#
_symmetry.space_group_name_H-M   'P 1'
#
loop_
_entity.id
_entity.type
_entity.pdbx_description
1 polymer ?
#
loop_
_entity_poly.entity_id
_entity_poly.type
_entity_poly.pdbx_seq_one_letter_code
_entity_poly.pdbx_strand_id
1 'polypeptide(L)' 'MTNLFCFGLGFSALTLARDLMTEGWTVAGTCRTPGKQAKLRANGIDAHVFDGTAPLDAAGEGALARADHLLMS' A
#
# COMPACT_ATOMS: atom_id res chain seq x y z
N MET A 1 -1.38 2.16 -16.60
CA MET A 1 -0.93 1.36 -15.45
C MET A 1 -2.07 1.16 -14.48
N THR A 2 -2.20 -0.05 -13.97
CA THR A 2 -3.24 -0.34 -12.98
C THR A 2 -2.70 -0.06 -11.57
N ASN A 3 -3.44 0.69 -10.78
CA ASN A 3 -3.07 1.07 -9.43
C ASN A 3 -3.95 0.36 -8.41
N LEU A 4 -3.32 -0.31 -7.46
CA LEU A 4 -4.00 -0.94 -6.33
C LEU A 4 -3.68 -0.18 -5.05
N PHE A 5 -4.68 0.09 -4.23
CA PHE A 5 -4.47 0.58 -2.86
C PHE A 5 -4.97 -0.47 -1.88
N CYS A 6 -4.12 -0.86 -0.94
CA CYS A 6 -4.42 -1.90 0.03
C CYS A 6 -4.46 -1.34 1.44
N PHE A 7 -5.61 -1.43 2.10
CA PHE A 7 -5.72 -1.09 3.52
C PHE A 7 -5.27 -2.27 4.37
N GLY A 8 -4.16 -2.09 5.08
CA GLY A 8 -3.58 -3.14 5.90
C GLY A 8 -2.70 -4.09 5.11
N LEU A 9 -1.45 -3.70 4.86
CA LEU A 9 -0.47 -4.54 4.18
C LEU A 9 0.05 -5.63 5.13
N GLY A 10 -0.78 -6.62 5.40
CA GLY A 10 -0.42 -7.80 6.13
C GLY A 10 0.27 -8.83 5.23
N PHE A 11 0.52 -10.02 5.79
CA PHE A 11 1.31 -11.04 5.11
C PHE A 11 0.68 -11.50 3.79
N SER A 12 -0.62 -11.79 3.80
CA SER A 12 -1.34 -12.24 2.60
C SER A 12 -1.41 -11.15 1.53
N ALA A 13 -1.65 -9.91 1.95
CA ALA A 13 -1.73 -8.78 1.04
C ALA A 13 -0.37 -8.51 0.38
N LEU A 14 0.73 -8.70 1.11
CA LEU A 14 2.07 -8.53 0.56
C LEU A 14 2.36 -9.54 -0.56
N THR A 15 1.96 -10.79 -0.38
CA THR A 15 2.11 -11.83 -1.41
C THR A 15 1.35 -11.46 -2.67
N LEU A 16 0.10 -11.03 -2.53
CA LEU A 16 -0.70 -10.59 -3.67
C LEU A 16 -0.07 -9.37 -4.35
N ALA A 17 0.42 -8.40 -3.56
CA ALA A 17 1.05 -7.20 -4.10
C ALA A 17 2.27 -7.54 -4.96
N ARG A 18 3.10 -8.47 -4.52
CA ARG A 18 4.27 -8.91 -5.29
C ARG A 18 3.86 -9.53 -6.62
N ASP A 19 2.84 -10.38 -6.62
CA ASP A 19 2.34 -11.01 -7.84
C ASP A 19 1.81 -9.95 -8.82
N LEU A 20 1.05 -8.99 -8.34
CA LEU A 20 0.51 -7.93 -9.18
C LEU A 20 1.61 -7.02 -9.73
N MET A 21 2.64 -6.71 -8.96
CA MET A 21 3.76 -5.90 -9.43
C MET A 21 4.53 -6.59 -10.56
N THR A 22 4.62 -7.92 -10.55
CA THR A 22 5.23 -8.64 -11.67
C THR A 22 4.40 -8.54 -12.94
N GLU A 23 3.12 -8.23 -12.82
CA GLU A 23 2.22 -7.99 -13.96
C GLU A 23 2.14 -6.51 -14.35
N GLY A 24 2.96 -5.66 -13.75
CA GLY A 24 3.02 -4.24 -14.10
C GLY A 24 2.09 -3.34 -13.29
N TRP A 25 1.44 -3.86 -12.24
CA TRP A 25 0.59 -3.04 -11.37
C TRP A 25 1.45 -2.18 -10.45
N THR A 26 0.93 -0.98 -10.14
CA THR A 26 1.48 -0.15 -9.08
C THR A 26 0.71 -0.45 -7.80
N VAL A 27 1.42 -0.70 -6.71
CA VAL A 27 0.80 -1.02 -5.43
C VAL A 27 1.17 0.03 -4.39
N ALA A 28 0.16 0.57 -3.74
CA ALA A 28 0.28 1.43 -2.57
C ALA A 28 -0.56 0.84 -1.44
N GLY A 29 -0.35 1.29 -0.23
CA GLY A 29 -1.15 0.82 0.87
C GLY A 29 -0.72 1.34 2.22
N THR A 30 -1.39 0.87 3.27
CA THR A 30 -1.14 1.29 4.64
C THR A 30 -0.42 0.23 5.45
N CYS A 31 0.38 0.68 6.40
CA CYS A 31 1.02 -0.16 7.40
C CYS A 31 0.96 0.56 8.75
N ARG A 32 1.23 -0.15 9.83
CA ARG A 32 1.06 0.42 11.18
C ARG A 32 2.30 1.07 11.75
N THR A 33 3.49 0.74 11.24
CA THR A 33 4.75 1.21 11.81
C THR A 33 5.69 1.74 10.75
N PRO A 34 6.55 2.74 11.10
CA PRO A 34 7.57 3.23 10.18
C PRO A 34 8.59 2.15 9.76
N GLY A 35 8.91 1.21 10.66
CA GLY A 35 9.82 0.12 10.33
C GLY A 35 9.26 -0.78 9.24
N LYS A 36 7.98 -1.10 9.29
CA LYS A 36 7.32 -1.86 8.24
C LYS A 36 7.20 -1.07 6.95
N GLN A 37 6.94 0.24 7.05
CA GLN A 37 6.93 1.14 5.90
C GLN A 37 8.25 1.07 5.12
N ALA A 38 9.38 1.13 5.82
CA ALA A 38 10.68 1.06 5.18
C ALA A 38 10.89 -0.26 4.44
N LYS A 39 10.49 -1.37 5.04
CA LYS A 39 10.59 -2.70 4.40
C LYS A 39 9.71 -2.79 3.16
N LEU A 40 8.50 -2.29 3.21
CA LEU A 40 7.57 -2.32 2.07
C LEU A 40 8.07 -1.43 0.94
N ARG A 41 8.59 -0.25 1.25
CA ARG A 41 9.18 0.64 0.24
C ARG A 41 10.40 0.03 -0.42
N ALA A 42 11.21 -0.72 0.32
CA ALA A 42 12.33 -1.46 -0.23
C ALA A 42 11.91 -2.54 -1.23
N ASN A 43 10.67 -3.01 -1.14
CA ASN A 43 10.07 -3.97 -2.08
C ASN A 43 9.28 -3.29 -3.21
N GLY A 44 9.37 -1.98 -3.34
CA GLY A 44 8.69 -1.25 -4.42
C GLY A 44 7.24 -0.87 -4.14
N ILE A 45 6.76 -1.07 -2.92
CA ILE A 45 5.40 -0.73 -2.51
C ILE A 45 5.38 0.67 -1.93
N ASP A 46 4.45 1.52 -2.39
CA ASP A 46 4.25 2.87 -1.85
C ASP A 46 3.46 2.78 -0.55
N ALA A 47 4.18 2.53 0.55
CA ALA A 47 3.57 2.31 1.86
C ALA A 47 3.46 3.60 2.66
N HIS A 48 2.33 3.76 3.36
CA HIS A 48 2.04 4.91 4.20
C HIS A 48 1.65 4.44 5.59
N VAL A 49 2.18 5.10 6.63
CA VAL A 49 1.84 4.74 8.00
C VAL A 49 0.45 5.24 8.35
N PHE A 50 -0.42 4.33 8.75
CA PHE A 50 -1.77 4.65 9.18
C PHE A 50 -2.21 3.63 10.23
N ASP A 51 -2.31 4.06 11.47
CA ASP A 51 -2.68 3.19 12.60
C ASP A 51 -4.09 3.48 13.15
N GLY A 52 -4.82 4.39 12.50
CA GLY A 52 -6.17 4.77 12.92
C GLY A 52 -6.21 5.90 13.95
N THR A 53 -5.06 6.38 14.44
CA THR A 53 -5.02 7.47 15.43
C THR A 53 -4.93 8.85 14.79
N ALA A 54 -4.58 8.90 13.51
CA ALA A 54 -4.48 10.13 12.72
C ALA A 54 -4.99 9.89 11.31
N PRO A 55 -5.41 10.94 10.58
CA PRO A 55 -5.78 10.80 9.18
C PRO A 55 -4.61 10.31 8.33
N LEU A 56 -4.94 9.68 7.22
CA LEU A 56 -3.96 9.33 6.20
C LEU A 56 -3.28 10.62 5.71
N ASP A 57 -1.96 10.59 5.49
CA ASP A 57 -1.24 11.78 5.03
C ASP A 57 -1.62 12.15 3.59
N ALA A 58 -1.18 13.34 3.14
CA ALA A 58 -1.52 13.84 1.81
C ALA A 58 -1.03 12.90 0.69
N ALA A 59 0.15 12.32 0.86
CA ALA A 59 0.70 11.38 -0.11
C ALA A 59 -0.13 10.09 -0.17
N GLY A 60 -0.57 9.58 0.99
CA GLY A 60 -1.44 8.41 1.07
C GLY A 60 -2.81 8.67 0.48
N GLU A 61 -3.39 9.83 0.76
CA GLU A 61 -4.67 10.23 0.16
C GLU A 61 -4.56 10.36 -1.36
N GLY A 62 -3.45 10.89 -1.86
CA GLY A 62 -3.21 10.98 -3.29
C GLY A 62 -3.12 9.59 -3.95
N ALA A 63 -2.42 8.66 -3.32
CA ALA A 63 -2.33 7.29 -3.81
C ALA A 63 -3.70 6.61 -3.82
N LEU A 64 -4.51 6.82 -2.77
CA LEU A 64 -5.87 6.29 -2.69
C LEU A 64 -6.75 6.86 -3.80
N ALA A 65 -6.65 8.17 -4.07
CA ALA A 65 -7.43 8.82 -5.11
C ALA A 65 -7.07 8.31 -6.51
N ARG A 66 -5.83 7.88 -6.72
CA ARG A 66 -5.37 7.33 -8.01
C ARG A 66 -5.66 5.83 -8.16
N ALA A 67 -6.12 5.17 -7.12
CA ALA A 67 -6.31 3.72 -7.16
C ALA A 67 -7.47 3.32 -8.08
N ASP A 68 -7.23 2.33 -8.90
CA ASP A 68 -8.25 1.71 -9.73
C ASP A 68 -8.98 0.61 -8.98
N HIS A 69 -8.30 -0.01 -8.00
CA HIS A 69 -8.82 -1.09 -7.18
C HIS A 69 -8.45 -0.88 -5.72
N LEU A 70 -9.32 -1.29 -4.83
CA LEU A 70 -9.09 -1.25 -3.38
C LEU A 70 -9.14 -2.67 -2.82
N LEU A 71 -8.19 -2.97 -1.94
CA LEU A 71 -8.17 -4.22 -1.19
C LEU A 71 -8.18 -3.91 0.31
N MET A 72 -9.07 -4.53 1.03
CA MET A 72 -9.14 -4.45 2.49
C MET A 72 -8.79 -5.81 3.08
N SER A 73 -7.79 -5.83 3.92
CA SER A 73 -7.36 -7.08 4.53
C SER A 73 -7.40 -7.03 6.06
#